data_43554500e39093581982ccee78bcdc81
#
_entry.id   43554500e39093581982ccee78bcdc81
#
_cell.length_a   1.000
_cell.length_b   1.000
_cell.length_c   1.000
_cell.angle_alpha   90.00
_cell.angle_beta   90.00
_cell.angle_gamma   90.00
#
_symmetry.space_group_name_H-M   'P 1'
#
loop_
_entity.id
_entity.type
_entity.pdbx_description
1 polymer ?
#
loop_
_entity_poly.entity_id
_entity_poly.type
_entity_poly.pdbx_seq_one_letter_code
_entity_poly.pdbx_strand_id
1 'polypeptide(L)'
;LQEVLPIEELGYTKDFQVCLPEEELELANQLIRQHTLKIKYKNRLRKRLDQKNRAATSRQPGYQDDFPKLVTLLTEEKRKQNKMSYEDLLQNATELLKAHPHLLPQLKWIIIDEVQDCDELQFELIRQLKKPEVGLFAVGDPNQVIYSWRGSMFNIFYKFRELYHAEELSLPVNYRSSQTILAVSRRFQESGDSLTGVQEEGEKISVKNHYDPFQEAEYLADKIRSLHESGVPL
;
A
#
# COMPACT_ATOMS: atom_id res chain seq x y z
N LEU A 1 -4.32 14.35 11.81
CA LEU A 1 -4.20 13.82 13.17
C LEU A 1 -3.74 14.87 14.16
N GLN A 2 -2.56 15.44 13.99
CA GLN A 2 -1.92 16.35 14.96
C GLN A 2 -2.75 17.58 15.31
N GLU A 3 -3.48 18.14 14.36
CA GLU A 3 -4.17 19.42 14.55
C GLU A 3 -5.63 19.28 14.99
N VAL A 4 -6.29 18.19 14.58
CA VAL A 4 -7.76 18.10 14.67
C VAL A 4 -8.21 16.99 15.62
N LEU A 5 -7.50 15.87 15.69
CA LEU A 5 -7.96 14.70 16.45
C LEU A 5 -7.31 14.63 17.84
N PRO A 6 -8.07 14.21 18.87
CA PRO A 6 -7.61 14.09 20.25
C PRO A 6 -6.75 12.83 20.43
N ILE A 7 -5.55 12.84 19.87
CA ILE A 7 -4.63 11.68 19.92
C ILE A 7 -4.14 11.36 21.34
N GLU A 8 -4.31 12.31 22.25
CA GLU A 8 -4.00 12.16 23.67
C GLU A 8 -4.87 11.06 24.32
N GLU A 9 -6.08 10.84 23.82
CA GLU A 9 -6.96 9.75 24.28
C GLU A 9 -6.39 8.36 24.00
N LEU A 10 -5.51 8.27 22.99
CA LEU A 10 -4.80 7.03 22.63
C LEU A 10 -3.44 6.92 23.32
N GLY A 11 -3.09 7.92 24.18
CA GLY A 11 -1.83 7.97 24.92
C GLY A 11 -0.63 8.45 24.11
N TYR A 12 -0.86 9.22 23.06
CA TYR A 12 0.18 9.90 22.30
C TYR A 12 0.16 11.41 22.57
N THR A 13 1.23 12.10 22.22
CA THR A 13 1.27 13.56 22.23
C THR A 13 1.34 14.09 20.79
N LYS A 14 1.00 15.38 20.58
CA LYS A 14 0.89 15.96 19.22
C LYS A 14 2.21 16.03 18.46
N ASP A 15 3.34 15.93 19.13
CA ASP A 15 4.68 15.90 18.57
C ASP A 15 5.18 14.48 18.26
N PHE A 16 4.27 13.51 18.12
CA PHE A 16 4.64 12.15 17.79
C PHE A 16 5.47 12.06 16.48
N GLN A 17 6.33 11.08 16.43
CA GLN A 17 7.17 10.79 15.27
C GLN A 17 6.65 9.57 14.48
N VAL A 18 6.94 9.56 13.18
CA VAL A 18 6.65 8.39 12.35
C VAL A 18 7.72 7.33 12.59
N CYS A 19 7.29 6.14 12.98
CA CYS A 19 8.14 4.96 13.10
C CYS A 19 8.29 4.33 11.71
N LEU A 20 9.49 4.40 11.15
CA LEU A 20 9.79 3.79 9.85
C LEU A 20 9.76 2.25 9.95
N PRO A 21 9.50 1.53 8.83
CA PRO A 21 9.42 0.07 8.84
C PRO A 21 10.69 -0.63 9.36
N GLU A 22 11.86 -0.04 9.11
CA GLU A 22 13.15 -0.55 9.61
C GLU A 22 13.26 -0.38 11.12
N GLU A 23 12.85 0.77 11.65
CA GLU A 23 12.82 1.04 13.10
C GLU A 23 11.83 0.12 13.82
N GLU A 24 10.64 -0.08 13.24
CA GLU A 24 9.62 -0.99 13.80
C GLU A 24 10.14 -2.43 13.85
N LEU A 25 10.84 -2.88 12.81
CA LEU A 25 11.45 -4.21 12.78
C LEU A 25 12.57 -4.37 13.81
N GLU A 26 13.39 -3.34 14.01
CA GLU A 26 14.46 -3.35 15.01
C GLU A 26 13.87 -3.40 16.42
N LEU A 27 12.88 -2.58 16.71
CA LEU A 27 12.16 -2.57 17.98
C LEU A 27 11.50 -3.93 18.26
N ALA A 28 10.86 -4.53 17.26
CA ALA A 28 10.28 -5.86 17.37
C ALA A 28 11.35 -6.92 17.72
N ASN A 29 12.55 -6.87 17.09
CA ASN A 29 13.63 -7.78 17.40
C ASN A 29 14.21 -7.58 18.82
N GLN A 30 14.23 -6.34 19.32
CA GLN A 30 14.62 -6.05 20.71
C GLN A 30 13.62 -6.66 21.69
N LEU A 31 12.32 -6.46 21.48
CA LEU A 31 11.26 -7.01 22.32
C LEU A 31 11.24 -8.54 22.31
N ILE A 32 11.48 -9.18 21.17
CA ILE A 32 11.63 -10.64 21.08
C ILE A 32 12.74 -11.13 22.01
N ARG A 33 13.90 -10.45 22.01
CA ARG A 33 15.03 -10.81 22.87
C ARG A 33 14.72 -10.58 24.35
N GLN A 34 14.21 -9.39 24.69
CA GLN A 34 13.92 -8.98 26.06
C GLN A 34 12.87 -9.89 26.74
N HIS A 35 11.83 -10.27 26.02
CA HIS A 35 10.73 -11.10 26.53
C HIS A 35 10.86 -12.59 26.19
N THR A 36 11.96 -12.99 25.58
CA THR A 36 12.23 -14.38 25.17
C THR A 36 11.08 -15.00 24.37
N LEU A 37 10.50 -14.20 23.42
CA LEU A 37 9.33 -14.61 22.65
C LEU A 37 9.67 -15.66 21.60
N LYS A 38 8.79 -16.65 21.48
CA LYS A 38 8.89 -17.71 20.46
C LYS A 38 8.10 -17.30 19.22
N ILE A 39 8.78 -16.74 18.23
CA ILE A 39 8.16 -16.27 16.99
C ILE A 39 8.36 -17.28 15.87
N LYS A 40 7.27 -17.79 15.31
CA LYS A 40 7.27 -18.59 14.09
C LYS A 40 7.69 -17.75 12.88
N TYR A 41 8.40 -18.36 11.94
CA TYR A 41 8.83 -17.72 10.69
C TYR A 41 9.50 -16.36 10.92
N LYS A 42 10.47 -16.33 11.85
CA LYS A 42 11.25 -15.12 12.21
C LYS A 42 11.91 -14.48 10.98
N ASN A 43 12.30 -15.28 9.99
CA ASN A 43 12.82 -14.79 8.70
C ASN A 43 11.80 -14.02 7.86
N ARG A 44 10.52 -14.09 8.20
CA ARG A 44 9.41 -13.35 7.57
C ARG A 44 8.78 -12.32 8.53
N LEU A 45 9.50 -11.94 9.60
CA LEU A 45 8.97 -11.07 10.63
C LEU A 45 8.45 -9.75 10.05
N ARG A 46 9.22 -9.10 9.17
CA ARG A 46 8.79 -7.88 8.49
C ARG A 46 7.44 -8.06 7.79
N LYS A 47 7.33 -9.08 6.94
CA LYS A 47 6.06 -9.39 6.24
C LYS A 47 4.90 -9.65 7.19
N ARG A 48 5.17 -10.26 8.36
CA ARG A 48 4.13 -10.50 9.38
C ARG A 48 3.72 -9.22 10.09
N LEU A 49 4.65 -8.30 10.33
CA LEU A 49 4.34 -6.98 10.88
C LEU A 49 3.51 -6.15 9.90
N ASP A 50 3.85 -6.15 8.61
CA ASP A 50 3.07 -5.49 7.54
C ASP A 50 1.64 -6.07 7.42
N GLN A 51 1.37 -7.23 7.98
CA GLN A 51 0.08 -7.92 7.94
C GLN A 51 -0.54 -8.12 9.34
N LYS A 52 -0.03 -7.44 10.37
CA LYS A 52 -0.42 -7.67 11.78
C LYS A 52 -1.92 -7.54 12.01
N ASN A 53 -2.58 -6.60 11.37
CA ASN A 53 -4.01 -6.35 11.50
C ASN A 53 -4.88 -7.38 10.76
N ARG A 54 -4.30 -8.18 9.84
CA ARG A 54 -4.96 -9.25 9.09
C ARG A 54 -4.79 -10.62 9.74
N ALA A 55 -3.69 -10.81 10.48
CA ALA A 55 -3.35 -12.09 11.12
C ALA A 55 -4.24 -12.45 12.32
N ALA A 56 -5.09 -11.53 12.78
CA ALA A 56 -6.00 -11.77 13.90
C ALA A 56 -7.06 -12.87 13.63
N THR A 57 -7.24 -13.31 12.39
CA THR A 57 -8.28 -14.26 11.98
C THR A 57 -7.82 -15.70 11.81
N SER A 58 -6.54 -16.00 11.79
CA SER A 58 -6.05 -17.37 11.61
C SER A 58 -5.54 -18.00 12.90
N ARG A 59 -6.46 -18.37 13.81
CA ARG A 59 -6.16 -19.26 14.92
C ARG A 59 -6.13 -20.70 14.43
N GLN A 60 -4.96 -21.23 14.11
CA GLN A 60 -4.75 -22.68 14.06
C GLN A 60 -4.41 -23.17 15.48
N PRO A 61 -5.19 -24.07 16.07
CA PRO A 61 -4.88 -24.66 17.38
C PRO A 61 -3.64 -25.57 17.23
N GLY A 62 -2.68 -25.44 18.12
CA GLY A 62 -1.66 -26.46 18.30
C GLY A 62 -0.19 -26.03 18.34
N TYR A 63 0.16 -24.77 18.14
CA TYR A 63 1.53 -24.32 18.27
C TYR A 63 1.66 -22.95 18.94
N GLN A 64 2.56 -22.87 19.92
CA GLN A 64 2.86 -21.64 20.64
C GLN A 64 3.59 -20.65 19.70
N ASP A 65 2.88 -19.60 19.29
CA ASP A 65 3.44 -18.48 18.53
C ASP A 65 3.12 -17.19 19.28
N ASP A 66 4.15 -16.57 19.84
CA ASP A 66 4.01 -15.36 20.65
C ASP A 66 3.86 -14.07 19.78
N PHE A 67 3.57 -14.19 18.47
CA PHE A 67 3.40 -13.04 17.61
C PHE A 67 2.29 -12.09 18.07
N PRO A 68 1.11 -12.52 18.51
CA PRO A 68 0.10 -11.60 19.06
C PRO A 68 0.62 -10.83 20.28
N LYS A 69 1.35 -11.51 21.17
CA LYS A 69 1.99 -10.86 22.33
C LYS A 69 3.06 -9.84 21.88
N LEU A 70 3.85 -10.17 20.85
CA LEU A 70 4.80 -9.22 20.27
C LEU A 70 4.09 -7.98 19.74
N VAL A 71 2.98 -8.13 19.02
CA VAL A 71 2.20 -6.99 18.48
C VAL A 71 1.71 -6.07 19.61
N THR A 72 1.19 -6.64 20.70
CA THR A 72 0.78 -5.85 21.88
C THR A 72 1.95 -5.09 22.49
N LEU A 73 3.06 -5.76 22.76
CA LEU A 73 4.27 -5.13 23.33
C LEU A 73 4.83 -4.06 22.42
N LEU A 74 4.82 -4.29 21.11
CA LEU A 74 5.30 -3.33 20.11
C LEU A 74 4.44 -2.07 20.08
N THR A 75 3.12 -2.23 20.17
CA THR A 75 2.18 -1.10 20.24
C THR A 75 2.41 -0.28 21.51
N GLU A 76 2.56 -0.95 22.66
CA GLU A 76 2.84 -0.29 23.94
C GLU A 76 4.19 0.45 23.90
N GLU A 77 5.22 -0.16 23.35
CA GLU A 77 6.55 0.43 23.31
C GLU A 77 6.60 1.62 22.33
N LYS A 78 5.97 1.52 21.17
CA LYS A 78 5.81 2.67 20.26
C LYS A 78 5.08 3.83 20.94
N ARG A 79 4.01 3.53 21.71
CA ARG A 79 3.27 4.55 22.47
C ARG A 79 4.16 5.25 23.50
N LYS A 80 4.96 4.49 24.29
CA LYS A 80 5.91 5.06 25.26
C LYS A 80 6.95 5.98 24.60
N GLN A 81 7.37 5.62 23.39
CA GLN A 81 8.33 6.41 22.60
C GLN A 81 7.67 7.54 21.80
N ASN A 82 6.36 7.71 21.93
CA ASN A 82 5.55 8.65 21.15
C ASN A 82 5.76 8.49 19.64
N LYS A 83 5.74 7.22 19.15
CA LYS A 83 5.94 6.86 17.75
C LYS A 83 4.75 6.09 17.19
N MET A 84 4.38 6.37 15.94
CA MET A 84 3.34 5.65 15.19
C MET A 84 3.87 5.16 13.85
N SER A 85 3.64 3.90 13.51
CA SER A 85 3.85 3.43 12.12
C SER A 85 2.77 3.98 11.19
N TYR A 86 2.94 3.87 9.88
CA TYR A 86 1.92 4.29 8.91
C TYR A 86 0.57 3.60 9.14
N GLU A 87 0.60 2.31 9.51
CA GLU A 87 -0.64 1.59 9.85
C GLU A 87 -1.28 2.11 11.13
N ASP A 88 -0.48 2.42 12.17
CA ASP A 88 -1.01 2.99 13.40
C ASP A 88 -1.66 4.36 13.14
N LEU A 89 -1.11 5.17 12.23
CA LEU A 89 -1.70 6.45 11.84
C LEU A 89 -3.09 6.27 11.23
N LEU A 90 -3.23 5.32 10.31
CA LEU A 90 -4.52 5.04 9.68
C LEU A 90 -5.53 4.46 10.67
N GLN A 91 -5.11 3.50 11.48
CA GLN A 91 -5.97 2.87 12.47
C GLN A 91 -6.42 3.86 13.53
N ASN A 92 -5.50 4.60 14.13
CA ASN A 92 -5.78 5.60 15.16
C ASN A 92 -6.66 6.73 14.62
N ALA A 93 -6.40 7.21 13.39
CA ALA A 93 -7.28 8.18 12.75
C ALA A 93 -8.70 7.65 12.59
N THR A 94 -8.85 6.43 12.11
CA THR A 94 -10.14 5.80 11.90
C THR A 94 -10.90 5.60 13.21
N GLU A 95 -10.22 5.15 14.28
CA GLU A 95 -10.81 4.97 15.61
C GLU A 95 -11.28 6.31 16.21
N LEU A 96 -10.45 7.35 16.15
CA LEU A 96 -10.80 8.66 16.66
C LEU A 96 -11.95 9.32 15.88
N LEU A 97 -11.97 9.16 14.56
CA LEU A 97 -13.07 9.66 13.74
C LEU A 97 -14.40 8.93 14.00
N LYS A 98 -14.35 7.65 14.35
CA LYS A 98 -15.52 6.90 14.81
C LYS A 98 -16.01 7.37 16.17
N ALA A 99 -15.09 7.63 17.10
CA ALA A 99 -15.42 8.09 18.44
C ALA A 99 -15.91 9.55 18.44
N HIS A 100 -15.37 10.39 17.56
CA HIS A 100 -15.63 11.81 17.47
C HIS A 100 -16.10 12.26 16.07
N PRO A 101 -17.30 11.84 15.61
CA PRO A 101 -17.78 12.17 14.27
C PRO A 101 -17.91 13.68 14.01
N HIS A 102 -18.04 14.49 15.07
CA HIS A 102 -18.14 15.96 14.97
C HIS A 102 -16.80 16.63 14.60
N LEU A 103 -15.68 15.92 14.75
CA LEU A 103 -14.34 16.40 14.36
C LEU A 103 -14.01 16.12 12.89
N LEU A 104 -14.91 15.48 12.15
CA LEU A 104 -14.69 15.26 10.72
C LEU A 104 -14.56 16.60 10.00
N PRO A 105 -13.52 16.75 9.15
CA PRO A 105 -13.37 17.95 8.34
C PRO A 105 -14.57 18.14 7.43
N GLN A 106 -14.94 19.39 7.16
CA GLN A 106 -15.98 19.71 6.18
C GLN A 106 -15.43 19.53 4.78
N LEU A 107 -15.43 18.29 4.32
CA LEU A 107 -15.01 17.94 2.98
C LEU A 107 -16.15 18.19 1.99
N LYS A 108 -15.80 18.72 0.81
CA LYS A 108 -16.69 18.77 -0.35
C LYS A 108 -16.47 17.56 -1.26
N TRP A 109 -15.21 17.16 -1.41
CA TRP A 109 -14.78 16.07 -2.28
C TRP A 109 -13.69 15.24 -1.61
N ILE A 110 -13.72 13.94 -1.89
CA ILE A 110 -12.62 13.00 -1.66
C ILE A 110 -12.16 12.57 -3.06
N ILE A 111 -10.90 12.82 -3.37
CA ILE A 111 -10.28 12.42 -4.63
C ILE A 111 -9.20 11.41 -4.31
N ILE A 112 -9.26 10.24 -4.95
CA ILE A 112 -8.35 9.12 -4.70
C ILE A 112 -7.70 8.75 -6.02
N ASP A 113 -6.39 8.80 -6.05
CA ASP A 113 -5.57 8.28 -7.15
C ASP A 113 -5.05 6.88 -6.81
N GLU A 114 -4.78 6.05 -7.82
CA GLU A 114 -4.30 4.68 -7.68
C GLU A 114 -5.15 3.84 -6.71
N VAL A 115 -6.48 3.97 -6.82
CA VAL A 115 -7.41 3.33 -5.88
C VAL A 115 -7.26 1.81 -5.80
N GLN A 116 -6.73 1.15 -6.84
CA GLN A 116 -6.46 -0.29 -6.86
C GLN A 116 -5.43 -0.72 -5.80
N ASP A 117 -4.59 0.21 -5.33
CA ASP A 117 -3.57 -0.08 -4.32
C ASP A 117 -4.07 0.09 -2.87
N CYS A 118 -5.30 0.58 -2.69
CA CYS A 118 -5.90 0.75 -1.37
C CYS A 118 -6.05 -0.58 -0.64
N ASP A 119 -5.64 -0.59 0.61
CA ASP A 119 -5.88 -1.68 1.54
C ASP A 119 -7.15 -1.47 2.39
N GLU A 120 -7.48 -2.44 3.24
CA GLU A 120 -8.68 -2.42 4.08
C GLU A 120 -8.69 -1.25 5.08
N LEU A 121 -7.53 -0.86 5.63
CA LEU A 121 -7.43 0.26 6.59
C LEU A 121 -7.67 1.60 5.89
N GLN A 122 -7.08 1.78 4.71
CA GLN A 122 -7.30 2.97 3.88
C GLN A 122 -8.76 3.07 3.44
N PHE A 123 -9.35 1.94 3.01
CA PHE A 123 -10.75 1.90 2.64
C PHE A 123 -11.68 2.24 3.81
N GLU A 124 -11.38 1.73 5.01
CA GLU A 124 -12.16 2.06 6.20
C GLU A 124 -12.04 3.54 6.58
N LEU A 125 -10.86 4.14 6.44
CA LEU A 125 -10.71 5.59 6.60
C LEU A 125 -11.55 6.37 5.60
N ILE A 126 -11.55 5.98 4.32
CA ILE A 126 -12.40 6.58 3.29
C ILE A 126 -13.87 6.49 3.69
N ARG A 127 -14.32 5.35 4.21
CA ARG A 127 -15.70 5.16 4.71
C ARG A 127 -16.06 6.12 5.83
N GLN A 128 -15.13 6.42 6.74
CA GLN A 128 -15.38 7.39 7.82
C GLN A 128 -15.49 8.83 7.27
N LEU A 129 -14.68 9.17 6.28
CA LEU A 129 -14.63 10.49 5.69
C LEU A 129 -15.81 10.75 4.73
N LYS A 130 -16.30 9.71 4.02
CA LYS A 130 -17.38 9.82 3.03
C LYS A 130 -18.73 9.94 3.72
N LYS A 131 -19.26 11.16 3.73
CA LYS A 131 -20.62 11.48 4.15
C LYS A 131 -21.53 11.61 2.91
N PRO A 132 -22.88 11.57 3.06
CA PRO A 132 -23.79 11.68 1.93
C PRO A 132 -23.54 12.91 1.05
N GLU A 133 -23.23 14.04 1.67
CA GLU A 133 -22.97 15.32 1.02
C GLU A 133 -21.59 15.48 0.39
N VAL A 134 -20.65 14.55 0.69
CA VAL A 134 -19.28 14.59 0.19
C VAL A 134 -19.21 13.88 -1.15
N GLY A 135 -18.73 14.54 -2.20
CA GLY A 135 -18.43 13.91 -3.48
C GLY A 135 -17.25 12.93 -3.35
N LEU A 136 -17.28 11.86 -4.14
CA LEU A 136 -16.20 10.88 -4.20
C LEU A 136 -15.80 10.68 -5.65
N PHE A 137 -14.51 10.85 -5.95
CA PHE A 137 -13.91 10.59 -7.24
C PHE A 137 -12.67 9.72 -7.06
N ALA A 138 -12.64 8.58 -7.72
CA ALA A 138 -11.53 7.64 -7.62
C ALA A 138 -11.03 7.27 -9.01
N VAL A 139 -9.71 7.27 -9.17
CA VAL A 139 -9.03 6.87 -10.41
C VAL A 139 -8.12 5.69 -10.12
N GLY A 140 -8.04 4.77 -11.05
CA GLY A 140 -7.15 3.62 -10.94
C GLY A 140 -7.28 2.69 -12.14
N ASP A 141 -6.46 1.67 -12.15
CA ASP A 141 -6.45 0.65 -13.20
C ASP A 141 -6.49 -0.75 -12.57
N PRO A 142 -7.57 -1.52 -12.77
CA PRO A 142 -7.68 -2.86 -12.20
C PRO A 142 -6.62 -3.84 -12.73
N ASN A 143 -6.00 -3.56 -13.89
CA ASN A 143 -4.93 -4.37 -14.45
C ASN A 143 -3.55 -4.07 -13.84
N GLN A 144 -3.43 -2.98 -13.04
CA GLN A 144 -2.19 -2.58 -12.38
C GLN A 144 -2.12 -2.98 -10.89
N VAL A 145 -2.91 -3.93 -10.44
CA VAL A 145 -2.89 -4.45 -9.06
C VAL A 145 -1.62 -5.26 -8.81
N ILE A 146 -0.49 -4.59 -8.58
CA ILE A 146 0.80 -5.23 -8.31
C ILE A 146 1.12 -5.39 -6.82
N TYR A 147 0.34 -4.76 -5.94
CA TYR A 147 0.54 -4.76 -4.49
C TYR A 147 -0.41 -5.70 -3.72
N SER A 148 -0.98 -6.72 -4.38
CA SER A 148 -1.83 -7.72 -3.73
C SER A 148 -1.15 -8.40 -2.52
N TRP A 149 0.17 -8.57 -2.57
CA TRP A 149 0.97 -9.10 -1.47
C TRP A 149 1.07 -8.15 -0.25
N ARG A 150 0.88 -6.84 -0.45
CA ARG A 150 0.71 -5.84 0.63
C ARG A 150 -0.71 -5.76 1.12
N GLY A 151 -1.66 -6.38 0.40
CA GLY A 151 -3.06 -6.53 0.72
C GLY A 151 -3.97 -5.49 0.13
N SER A 152 -3.61 -4.92 -0.99
CA SER A 152 -4.57 -4.18 -1.80
C SER A 152 -5.82 -5.03 -2.03
N MET A 153 -6.95 -4.35 -2.03
CA MET A 153 -8.25 -4.99 -2.13
C MET A 153 -8.54 -5.31 -3.59
N PHE A 154 -8.46 -6.59 -3.94
CA PHE A 154 -8.73 -7.06 -5.31
C PHE A 154 -10.07 -6.58 -5.88
N ASN A 155 -11.08 -6.36 -5.03
CA ASN A 155 -12.43 -5.98 -5.43
C ASN A 155 -12.77 -4.52 -5.12
N ILE A 156 -11.79 -3.63 -5.01
CA ILE A 156 -12.00 -2.24 -4.57
C ILE A 156 -12.98 -1.49 -5.49
N PHE A 157 -12.85 -1.61 -6.82
CA PHE A 157 -13.77 -1.00 -7.78
C PHE A 157 -15.20 -1.48 -7.61
N TYR A 158 -15.40 -2.79 -7.42
CA TYR A 158 -16.71 -3.35 -7.13
C TYR A 158 -17.31 -2.77 -5.84
N LYS A 159 -16.48 -2.68 -4.76
CA LYS A 159 -16.92 -2.09 -3.49
C LYS A 159 -17.32 -0.63 -3.64
N PHE A 160 -16.59 0.16 -4.42
CA PHE A 160 -16.97 1.55 -4.68
C PHE A 160 -18.31 1.65 -5.40
N ARG A 161 -18.51 0.85 -6.43
CA ARG A 161 -19.77 0.80 -7.18
C ARG A 161 -20.93 0.39 -6.30
N GLU A 162 -20.82 -0.69 -5.56
CA GLU A 162 -21.90 -1.21 -4.71
C GLU A 162 -22.21 -0.30 -3.51
N LEU A 163 -21.17 0.20 -2.84
CA LEU A 163 -21.38 0.96 -1.60
C LEU A 163 -21.77 2.42 -1.84
N TYR A 164 -21.27 3.03 -2.91
CA TYR A 164 -21.46 4.45 -3.19
C TYR A 164 -22.29 4.72 -4.45
N HIS A 165 -22.78 3.66 -5.12
CA HIS A 165 -23.48 3.77 -6.41
C HIS A 165 -22.67 4.59 -7.43
N ALA A 166 -21.35 4.37 -7.43
CA ALA A 166 -20.44 5.13 -8.28
C ALA A 166 -20.68 4.82 -9.75
N GLU A 167 -20.70 5.86 -10.56
CA GLU A 167 -20.68 5.75 -12.02
C GLU A 167 -19.24 5.40 -12.46
N GLU A 168 -19.14 4.41 -13.33
CA GLU A 168 -17.86 3.95 -13.88
C GLU A 168 -17.63 4.60 -15.25
N LEU A 169 -16.52 5.31 -15.36
CA LEU A 169 -16.06 5.94 -16.59
C LEU A 169 -14.72 5.33 -16.99
N SER A 170 -14.58 4.94 -18.24
CA SER A 170 -13.29 4.47 -18.76
C SER A 170 -12.53 5.55 -19.53
N LEU A 171 -11.19 5.49 -19.44
CA LEU A 171 -10.27 6.34 -20.20
C LEU A 171 -9.56 5.50 -21.27
N PRO A 172 -10.18 5.29 -22.45
CA PRO A 172 -9.70 4.33 -23.44
C PRO A 172 -8.55 4.85 -24.29
N VAL A 173 -8.16 6.13 -24.16
CA VAL A 173 -7.10 6.72 -25.00
C VAL A 173 -5.79 6.79 -24.22
N ASN A 174 -4.76 6.13 -24.76
CA ASN A 174 -3.39 6.19 -24.24
C ASN A 174 -2.56 7.20 -25.01
N TYR A 175 -2.11 8.24 -24.30
CA TYR A 175 -1.27 9.33 -24.84
C TYR A 175 0.22 9.13 -24.55
N ARG A 176 0.58 8.14 -23.73
CA ARG A 176 1.94 7.95 -23.19
C ARG A 176 2.78 7.01 -24.04
N SER A 177 2.23 5.86 -24.36
CA SER A 177 3.00 4.73 -24.88
C SER A 177 2.93 4.63 -26.40
N SER A 178 4.03 4.20 -27.02
CA SER A 178 4.06 3.88 -28.45
C SER A 178 3.14 2.70 -28.77
N GLN A 179 2.74 2.58 -30.04
CA GLN A 179 1.92 1.46 -30.53
C GLN A 179 2.58 0.09 -30.25
N THR A 180 3.91 0.03 -30.36
CA THR A 180 4.69 -1.19 -30.07
C THR A 180 4.51 -1.64 -28.61
N ILE A 181 4.58 -0.71 -27.65
CA ILE A 181 4.36 -1.01 -26.22
C ILE A 181 2.92 -1.45 -25.98
N LEU A 182 1.95 -0.74 -26.54
CA LEU A 182 0.54 -1.07 -26.39
C LEU A 182 0.19 -2.44 -26.97
N ALA A 183 0.76 -2.78 -28.14
CA ALA A 183 0.53 -4.10 -28.77
C ALA A 183 1.04 -5.25 -27.89
N VAL A 184 2.13 -5.06 -27.16
CA VAL A 184 2.65 -6.06 -26.23
C VAL A 184 1.85 -6.07 -24.93
N SER A 185 1.52 -4.91 -24.33
CA SER A 185 0.77 -4.86 -23.07
C SER A 185 -0.61 -5.50 -23.19
N ARG A 186 -1.30 -5.36 -24.33
CA ARG A 186 -2.59 -6.02 -24.59
C ARG A 186 -2.57 -7.55 -24.43
N ARG A 187 -1.41 -8.19 -24.61
CA ARG A 187 -1.26 -9.65 -24.43
C ARG A 187 -1.28 -10.08 -22.96
N PHE A 188 -1.11 -9.14 -22.05
CA PHE A 188 -1.13 -9.39 -20.60
C PHE A 188 -2.43 -8.90 -19.92
N GLN A 189 -3.32 -8.24 -20.67
CA GLN A 189 -4.60 -7.79 -20.14
C GLN A 189 -5.63 -8.92 -20.26
N GLU A 190 -6.28 -9.23 -19.15
CA GLU A 190 -7.36 -10.23 -19.09
C GLU A 190 -8.69 -9.67 -19.59
N SER A 191 -8.92 -8.38 -19.50
CA SER A 191 -10.13 -7.70 -19.95
C SER A 191 -9.94 -7.09 -21.33
N GLY A 192 -10.93 -7.32 -22.21
CA GLY A 192 -10.88 -6.93 -23.62
C GLY A 192 -11.02 -5.45 -23.95
N ASP A 193 -10.83 -4.54 -22.99
CA ASP A 193 -10.85 -3.10 -23.22
C ASP A 193 -9.57 -2.66 -23.95
N SER A 194 -9.69 -2.49 -25.26
CA SER A 194 -8.57 -2.08 -26.11
C SER A 194 -8.29 -0.60 -25.94
N LEU A 195 -7.21 -0.27 -25.25
CA LEU A 195 -6.68 1.09 -25.26
C LEU A 195 -6.34 1.53 -26.69
N THR A 196 -6.78 2.72 -27.06
CA THR A 196 -6.41 3.34 -28.34
C THR A 196 -5.19 4.23 -28.11
N GLY A 197 -4.08 3.91 -28.73
CA GLY A 197 -2.87 4.73 -28.64
C GLY A 197 -2.87 5.83 -29.70
N VAL A 198 -2.36 7.01 -29.35
CA VAL A 198 -2.19 8.15 -30.26
C VAL A 198 -0.74 8.37 -30.67
N GLN A 199 0.22 7.71 -30.01
CA GLN A 199 1.63 7.79 -30.35
C GLN A 199 1.97 6.92 -31.57
N GLU A 200 3.05 7.25 -32.23
CA GLU A 200 3.58 6.46 -33.37
C GLU A 200 4.15 5.12 -32.89
N GLU A 201 4.54 4.28 -33.84
CA GLU A 201 5.28 3.07 -33.54
C GLU A 201 6.62 3.41 -32.88
N GLY A 202 6.96 2.65 -31.86
CA GLY A 202 8.24 2.76 -31.17
C GLY A 202 9.22 1.67 -31.60
N GLU A 203 10.37 1.67 -30.95
CA GLU A 203 11.39 0.64 -31.15
C GLU A 203 10.90 -0.76 -30.73
N LYS A 204 11.55 -1.79 -31.27
CA LYS A 204 11.26 -3.17 -30.94
C LYS A 204 11.59 -3.47 -29.48
N ILE A 205 10.66 -4.13 -28.80
CA ILE A 205 10.87 -4.59 -27.43
C ILE A 205 11.84 -5.78 -27.45
N SER A 206 12.90 -5.64 -26.66
CA SER A 206 13.88 -6.72 -26.44
C SER A 206 13.59 -7.42 -25.12
N VAL A 207 13.52 -8.74 -25.17
CA VAL A 207 13.37 -9.58 -23.97
C VAL A 207 14.66 -10.39 -23.79
N LYS A 208 15.24 -10.34 -22.61
CA LYS A 208 16.42 -11.12 -22.26
C LYS A 208 16.17 -11.90 -20.95
N ASN A 209 16.60 -13.15 -20.95
CA ASN A 209 16.63 -13.97 -19.76
C ASN A 209 18.06 -14.01 -19.20
N HIS A 210 18.17 -13.86 -17.90
CA HIS A 210 19.43 -14.00 -17.18
C HIS A 210 19.34 -15.20 -16.23
N TYR A 211 20.49 -15.86 -16.02
CA TYR A 211 20.54 -17.05 -15.16
C TYR A 211 20.30 -16.70 -13.68
N ASP A 212 20.79 -15.54 -13.27
CA ASP A 212 20.67 -15.05 -11.90
C ASP A 212 20.61 -13.51 -11.86
N PRO A 213 20.26 -12.91 -10.70
CA PRO A 213 20.19 -11.45 -10.53
C PRO A 213 21.55 -10.74 -10.72
N PHE A 214 22.69 -11.40 -10.56
CA PHE A 214 24.00 -10.77 -10.72
C PHE A 214 24.30 -10.55 -12.20
N GLN A 215 24.02 -11.54 -13.05
CA GLN A 215 24.13 -11.38 -14.51
C GLN A 215 23.16 -10.31 -15.04
N GLU A 216 21.95 -10.24 -14.48
CA GLU A 216 21.00 -9.18 -14.82
C GLU A 216 21.55 -7.81 -14.48
N ALA A 217 22.08 -7.62 -13.26
CA ALA A 217 22.64 -6.37 -12.81
C ALA A 217 23.87 -5.95 -13.64
N GLU A 218 24.77 -6.88 -13.96
CA GLU A 218 25.94 -6.64 -14.82
C GLU A 218 25.53 -6.19 -16.24
N TYR A 219 24.59 -6.92 -16.83
CA TYR A 219 24.04 -6.55 -18.13
C TYR A 219 23.41 -5.15 -18.13
N LEU A 220 22.63 -4.81 -17.11
CA LEU A 220 22.00 -3.49 -16.98
C LEU A 220 23.05 -2.40 -16.83
N ALA A 221 24.08 -2.60 -16.01
CA ALA A 221 25.17 -1.64 -15.81
C ALA A 221 25.92 -1.36 -17.13
N ASP A 222 26.25 -2.41 -17.89
CA ASP A 222 26.95 -2.29 -19.16
C ASP A 222 26.07 -1.63 -20.22
N LYS A 223 24.76 -1.93 -20.24
CA LYS A 223 23.82 -1.32 -21.16
C LYS A 223 23.65 0.18 -20.88
N ILE A 224 23.54 0.57 -19.59
CA ILE A 224 23.45 1.97 -19.17
C ILE A 224 24.72 2.72 -19.59
N ARG A 225 25.90 2.14 -19.33
CA ARG A 225 27.20 2.73 -19.74
C ARG A 225 27.25 2.95 -21.24
N SER A 226 26.92 1.94 -22.03
CA SER A 226 26.91 2.03 -23.50
C SER A 226 25.94 3.10 -24.01
N LEU A 227 24.75 3.23 -23.42
CA LEU A 227 23.79 4.28 -23.77
C LEU A 227 24.34 5.66 -23.44
N HIS A 228 24.94 5.82 -22.28
CA HIS A 228 25.55 7.08 -21.86
C HIS A 228 26.70 7.49 -22.80
N GLU A 229 27.57 6.57 -23.14
CA GLU A 229 28.66 6.79 -24.10
C GLU A 229 28.16 7.16 -25.52
N SER A 230 26.95 6.70 -25.89
CA SER A 230 26.28 7.07 -27.15
C SER A 230 25.54 8.41 -27.08
N GLY A 231 25.63 9.13 -25.96
CA GLY A 231 25.04 10.46 -25.78
C GLY A 231 23.65 10.50 -25.13
N VAL A 232 23.16 9.39 -24.63
CA VAL A 232 21.91 9.39 -23.84
C VAL A 232 22.24 9.94 -22.44
N PRO A 233 21.56 11.00 -21.96
CA PRO A 233 21.79 11.53 -20.62
C PRO A 233 21.31 10.52 -19.55
N LEU A 234 22.02 10.50 -18.41
CA LEU A 234 21.64 9.70 -17.23
C LEU A 234 20.50 10.36 -16.47
#